data_82c36bf220d02b239c294fedd361af80
#
_entry.id   82c36bf220d02b239c294fedd361af80
#
_cell.length_a   1.000
_cell.length_b   1.000
_cell.length_c   1.000
_cell.angle_alpha   90.00
_cell.angle_beta   90.00
_cell.angle_gamma   90.00
#
_symmetry.space_group_name_H-M   'P 1'
#
loop_
_entity.id
_entity.type
_entity.pdbx_description
1 polymer ?
#
loop_
_entity_poly.entity_id
_entity_poly.type
_entity_poly.pdbx_seq_one_letter_code
_entity_poly.pdbx_strand_id
1 'polypeptide(L)'
;MKKLFLAAFALSALALVSCNKKQDSAKPSSEGSIKIAMVTDSGDITDQSFNQTTYAACKEYAGANGLSFNYYKPAGDSTADRVASINAAIQDEYNVLVLPGYLFAEAIVETAEMNSDVTFVGLDIGEFDLMSSAKAKGKADWKVPANVFCAVYAEEIPGFMAGYAAVKEGYKHLGFLGGMAVPAVIRFGYGFVQGADKAASELGISDKVAVEYVYGGQFYGDQQIKAFMDGWYKNRGVEVVFACGGGIWTSAADAAKDAGGKVIGVDTDQSALIDAYADGMCVTSAMKGLGATVKAVLKAVQEGRWSEYSGKIETLGLVSADDVDANYVQLPVDTWTMKNFSVDDYKKLVADIFNGNVKISPEISGEPSHTITLNTYPNIK
;
A
#
# COMPACT_ATOMS: atom_id res chain seq x y z
N MET A 1 36.75 46.64 -56.54
CA MET A 1 37.40 45.99 -57.72
C MET A 1 37.27 44.48 -57.54
N LYS A 2 36.68 43.86 -58.57
CA LYS A 2 36.90 42.50 -59.11
C LYS A 2 36.61 41.34 -58.14
N LYS A 3 35.52 40.61 -58.36
CA LYS A 3 35.18 39.49 -59.29
C LYS A 3 35.43 38.15 -58.61
N LEU A 4 34.41 37.36 -58.41
CA LEU A 4 33.71 36.33 -59.23
C LEU A 4 34.43 34.97 -59.29
N PHE A 5 33.75 33.87 -58.97
CA PHE A 5 33.31 32.65 -59.68
C PHE A 5 33.20 31.50 -58.72
N LEU A 6 32.02 30.94 -58.52
CA LEU A 6 31.33 29.73 -59.07
C LEU A 6 32.21 28.48 -59.27
N ALA A 7 31.85 27.40 -58.71
CA ALA A 7 31.49 26.13 -59.38
C ALA A 7 31.00 25.08 -58.45
N ALA A 8 29.88 24.47 -58.80
CA ALA A 8 29.24 23.28 -58.21
C ALA A 8 29.95 22.01 -58.69
N PHE A 9 29.95 20.96 -57.85
CA PHE A 9 30.05 19.58 -58.33
C PHE A 9 29.26 18.65 -57.41
N ALA A 10 28.25 18.04 -58.01
CA ALA A 10 27.51 16.95 -57.41
C ALA A 10 28.25 15.62 -57.65
N LEU A 11 28.32 14.78 -56.64
CA LEU A 11 28.56 13.35 -56.86
C LEU A 11 27.77 12.52 -55.87
N SER A 12 26.89 11.75 -56.40
CA SER A 12 26.09 10.69 -55.78
C SER A 12 26.99 9.51 -55.37
N ALA A 13 26.77 9.01 -54.16
CA ALA A 13 27.20 7.67 -53.79
C ALA A 13 26.08 6.95 -53.05
N LEU A 14 25.59 5.88 -53.65
CA LEU A 14 24.73 4.85 -53.06
C LEU A 14 25.48 4.21 -51.88
N ALA A 15 24.81 4.11 -50.74
CA ALA A 15 25.25 3.24 -49.68
C ALA A 15 24.09 2.34 -49.25
N LEU A 16 24.39 1.08 -49.19
CA LEU A 16 23.59 -0.11 -48.96
C LEU A 16 22.78 -0.06 -47.65
N VAL A 17 21.53 -0.40 -47.77
CA VAL A 17 20.60 -0.66 -46.65
C VAL A 17 21.01 -1.98 -45.99
N SER A 18 21.53 -1.87 -44.76
CA SER A 18 21.62 -3.00 -43.84
C SER A 18 20.42 -2.92 -42.90
N CYS A 19 19.46 -3.84 -43.08
CA CYS A 19 18.35 -4.04 -42.15
C CYS A 19 18.87 -4.64 -40.87
N ASN A 20 19.02 -3.80 -39.83
CA ASN A 20 19.10 -4.27 -38.45
C ASN A 20 17.76 -3.99 -37.82
N LYS A 21 16.97 -5.04 -37.58
CA LYS A 21 15.74 -4.99 -36.80
C LYS A 21 16.11 -4.58 -35.37
N LYS A 22 16.03 -3.29 -35.06
CA LYS A 22 15.89 -2.82 -33.69
C LYS A 22 14.46 -3.12 -33.26
N GLN A 23 14.35 -3.85 -32.19
CA GLN A 23 13.15 -4.05 -31.43
C GLN A 23 12.63 -2.68 -31.01
N ASP A 24 11.50 -2.25 -31.54
CA ASP A 24 10.85 -1.00 -31.21
C ASP A 24 10.42 -1.09 -29.73
N SER A 25 11.19 -0.46 -28.86
CA SER A 25 10.68 -0.02 -27.57
C SER A 25 9.64 1.05 -27.87
N ALA A 26 8.39 0.74 -27.61
CA ALA A 26 7.27 1.68 -27.73
C ALA A 26 7.62 2.95 -26.95
N LYS A 27 7.85 4.06 -27.69
CA LYS A 27 7.98 5.38 -27.12
C LYS A 27 6.59 5.84 -26.74
N PRO A 28 6.31 6.21 -25.49
CA PRO A 28 5.05 6.89 -25.20
C PRO A 28 4.99 8.14 -26.05
N SER A 29 3.90 8.34 -26.77
CA SER A 29 3.66 9.53 -27.58
C SER A 29 3.45 10.72 -26.64
N SER A 30 4.49 11.46 -26.30
CA SER A 30 4.42 12.65 -25.46
C SER A 30 4.25 13.90 -26.32
N GLU A 31 3.02 14.21 -26.72
CA GLU A 31 2.57 15.58 -27.02
C GLU A 31 1.24 15.92 -26.32
N GLY A 32 0.79 15.11 -25.35
CA GLY A 32 -0.38 15.39 -24.51
C GLY A 32 0.04 15.69 -23.07
N SER A 33 -0.50 16.74 -22.48
CA SER A 33 -0.41 17.00 -21.04
C SER A 33 -0.84 15.75 -20.26
N ILE A 34 -0.08 15.38 -19.21
CA ILE A 34 -0.47 14.29 -18.29
C ILE A 34 -1.75 14.68 -17.58
N LYS A 35 -2.76 13.82 -17.63
CA LYS A 35 -4.03 13.92 -16.92
C LYS A 35 -4.16 12.70 -15.99
N ILE A 36 -4.25 12.95 -14.70
CA ILE A 36 -4.21 11.91 -13.66
C ILE A 36 -5.63 11.61 -13.20
N ALA A 37 -6.03 10.34 -13.21
CA ALA A 37 -7.25 9.90 -12.56
C ALA A 37 -6.94 8.83 -11.49
N MET A 38 -7.69 8.86 -10.40
CA MET A 38 -7.72 7.77 -9.42
C MET A 38 -9.09 7.08 -9.49
N VAL A 39 -9.11 5.76 -9.45
CA VAL A 39 -10.36 5.00 -9.27
C VAL A 39 -10.30 4.35 -7.90
N THR A 40 -11.27 4.64 -7.01
CA THR A 40 -11.32 4.03 -5.68
C THR A 40 -11.67 2.54 -5.75
N ASP A 41 -11.23 1.76 -4.77
CA ASP A 41 -11.70 0.39 -4.57
C ASP A 41 -13.07 0.36 -3.88
N SER A 42 -13.31 -0.59 -2.97
CA SER A 42 -14.51 -0.66 -2.13
C SER A 42 -14.56 0.41 -1.03
N GLY A 43 -13.45 1.13 -0.82
CA GLY A 43 -13.32 2.20 0.17
C GLY A 43 -13.80 3.56 -0.34
N ASP A 44 -13.55 4.59 0.46
CA ASP A 44 -13.90 5.97 0.16
C ASP A 44 -12.68 6.88 0.33
N ILE A 45 -12.62 7.99 -0.41
CA ILE A 45 -11.56 9.00 -0.27
C ILE A 45 -11.57 9.73 1.08
N THR A 46 -12.48 9.38 1.97
CA THR A 46 -12.62 9.90 3.34
C THR A 46 -12.34 8.82 4.41
N ASP A 47 -11.73 7.70 4.03
CA ASP A 47 -11.42 6.58 4.93
C ASP A 47 -10.31 6.89 5.96
N GLN A 48 -9.65 8.03 5.79
CA GLN A 48 -8.53 8.49 6.63
C GLN A 48 -7.39 7.46 6.71
N SER A 49 -7.20 6.67 5.65
CA SER A 49 -6.26 5.59 5.51
C SER A 49 -5.86 5.42 4.03
N PHE A 50 -6.10 4.26 3.44
CA PHE A 50 -5.60 3.81 2.14
C PHE A 50 -6.06 4.66 0.95
N ASN A 51 -7.39 4.81 0.77
CA ASN A 51 -7.93 5.57 -0.37
C ASN A 51 -7.68 7.08 -0.21
N GLN A 52 -7.88 7.63 0.99
CA GLN A 52 -7.65 9.05 1.23
C GLN A 52 -6.19 9.43 1.01
N THR A 53 -5.23 8.62 1.47
CA THR A 53 -3.80 8.88 1.30
C THR A 53 -3.41 8.85 -0.18
N THR A 54 -3.91 7.87 -0.92
CA THR A 54 -3.68 7.76 -2.37
C THR A 54 -4.29 8.95 -3.12
N TYR A 55 -5.55 9.32 -2.79
CA TYR A 55 -6.24 10.47 -3.36
C TYR A 55 -5.49 11.78 -3.09
N ALA A 56 -5.08 12.00 -1.84
CA ALA A 56 -4.34 13.21 -1.45
C ALA A 56 -3.02 13.31 -2.23
N ALA A 57 -2.27 12.21 -2.36
CA ALA A 57 -1.01 12.21 -3.11
C ALA A 57 -1.20 12.54 -4.59
N CYS A 58 -2.22 11.98 -5.25
CA CYS A 58 -2.55 12.30 -6.64
C CYS A 58 -2.93 13.78 -6.80
N LYS A 59 -3.82 14.27 -5.94
CA LYS A 59 -4.32 15.65 -5.95
C LYS A 59 -3.22 16.67 -5.68
N GLU A 60 -2.39 16.43 -4.67
CA GLU A 60 -1.26 17.28 -4.32
C GLU A 60 -0.23 17.33 -5.44
N TYR A 61 0.13 16.14 -6.01
CA TYR A 61 1.07 16.08 -7.12
C TYR A 61 0.56 16.85 -8.33
N ALA A 62 -0.69 16.62 -8.72
CA ALA A 62 -1.32 17.33 -9.84
C ALA A 62 -1.35 18.83 -9.61
N GLY A 63 -1.79 19.28 -8.42
CA GLY A 63 -1.86 20.70 -8.06
C GLY A 63 -0.49 21.38 -8.09
N ALA A 64 0.55 20.74 -7.53
CA ALA A 64 1.91 21.28 -7.53
C ALA A 64 2.53 21.40 -8.92
N ASN A 65 2.08 20.60 -9.89
CA ASN A 65 2.63 20.56 -11.25
C ASN A 65 1.68 21.15 -12.32
N GLY A 66 0.54 21.73 -11.91
CA GLY A 66 -0.43 22.32 -12.84
C GLY A 66 -1.12 21.29 -13.75
N LEU A 67 -1.26 20.04 -13.31
CA LEU A 67 -1.84 18.94 -14.05
C LEU A 67 -3.34 18.76 -13.71
N SER A 68 -4.10 18.17 -14.65
CA SER A 68 -5.50 17.80 -14.39
C SER A 68 -5.56 16.58 -13.49
N PHE A 69 -6.50 16.60 -12.53
CA PHE A 69 -6.79 15.48 -11.66
C PHE A 69 -8.29 15.31 -11.45
N ASN A 70 -8.75 14.07 -11.46
CA ASN A 70 -10.09 13.68 -11.04
C ASN A 70 -10.07 12.32 -10.35
N TYR A 71 -11.15 11.95 -9.67
CA TYR A 71 -11.31 10.60 -9.14
C TYR A 71 -12.68 10.04 -9.56
N TYR A 72 -12.74 8.71 -9.63
CA TYR A 72 -13.91 7.95 -9.99
C TYR A 72 -14.20 6.94 -8.89
N LYS A 73 -15.47 6.86 -8.50
CA LYS A 73 -15.95 5.85 -7.55
C LYS A 73 -16.81 4.85 -8.31
N PRO A 74 -16.46 3.55 -8.33
CA PRO A 74 -17.29 2.51 -8.92
C PRO A 74 -18.70 2.50 -8.32
N ALA A 75 -19.70 2.18 -9.15
CA ALA A 75 -21.10 2.14 -8.71
C ALA A 75 -21.39 1.00 -7.71
N GLY A 76 -20.55 -0.03 -7.74
CA GLY A 76 -20.60 -1.20 -6.86
C GLY A 76 -19.24 -1.83 -6.73
N ASP A 77 -19.18 -3.01 -6.13
CA ASP A 77 -17.93 -3.70 -5.78
C ASP A 77 -17.59 -4.87 -6.72
N SER A 78 -18.10 -4.86 -7.94
CA SER A 78 -17.77 -5.85 -8.96
C SER A 78 -16.61 -5.41 -9.85
N THR A 79 -15.92 -6.37 -10.47
CA THR A 79 -14.93 -6.08 -11.52
C THR A 79 -15.54 -5.25 -12.65
N ALA A 80 -16.78 -5.52 -13.04
CA ALA A 80 -17.46 -4.77 -14.09
C ALA A 80 -17.65 -3.29 -13.72
N ASP A 81 -17.95 -2.97 -12.46
CA ASP A 81 -18.08 -1.59 -11.97
C ASP A 81 -16.72 -0.86 -12.00
N ARG A 82 -15.64 -1.55 -11.64
CA ARG A 82 -14.27 -1.02 -11.73
C ARG A 82 -13.84 -0.77 -13.17
N VAL A 83 -14.11 -1.73 -14.08
CA VAL A 83 -13.85 -1.58 -15.52
C VAL A 83 -14.64 -0.42 -16.10
N ALA A 84 -15.92 -0.26 -15.72
CA ALA A 84 -16.73 0.86 -16.15
C ALA A 84 -16.15 2.22 -15.73
N SER A 85 -15.64 2.32 -14.48
CA SER A 85 -15.01 3.53 -13.97
C SER A 85 -13.67 3.81 -14.64
N ILE A 86 -12.86 2.80 -14.93
CA ILE A 86 -11.62 2.91 -15.71
C ILE A 86 -11.93 3.44 -17.10
N ASN A 87 -12.92 2.85 -17.79
CA ASN A 87 -13.32 3.28 -19.14
C ASN A 87 -13.87 4.72 -19.13
N ALA A 88 -14.63 5.12 -18.11
CA ALA A 88 -15.11 6.49 -17.96
C ALA A 88 -13.94 7.48 -17.84
N ALA A 89 -12.94 7.17 -17.02
CA ALA A 89 -11.75 8.00 -16.89
C ALA A 89 -10.99 8.12 -18.23
N ILE A 90 -10.84 7.02 -18.98
CA ILE A 90 -10.20 7.03 -20.30
C ILE A 90 -11.01 7.85 -21.31
N GLN A 91 -12.35 7.74 -21.31
CA GLN A 91 -13.23 8.54 -22.16
C GLN A 91 -13.15 10.04 -21.86
N ASP A 92 -12.92 10.39 -20.61
CA ASP A 92 -12.65 11.78 -20.16
C ASP A 92 -11.19 12.22 -20.44
N GLU A 93 -10.47 11.41 -21.25
CA GLU A 93 -9.09 11.65 -21.69
C GLU A 93 -8.04 11.64 -20.58
N TYR A 94 -8.28 10.97 -19.44
CA TYR A 94 -7.24 10.72 -18.45
C TYR A 94 -6.32 9.60 -18.95
N ASN A 95 -5.01 9.85 -18.89
CA ASN A 95 -4.00 8.97 -19.46
C ASN A 95 -3.02 8.38 -18.44
N VAL A 96 -3.18 8.71 -17.15
CA VAL A 96 -2.47 8.07 -16.03
C VAL A 96 -3.51 7.70 -14.97
N LEU A 97 -3.73 6.40 -14.79
CA LEU A 97 -4.73 5.87 -13.85
C LEU A 97 -4.05 5.27 -12.63
N VAL A 98 -4.39 5.75 -11.45
CA VAL A 98 -3.95 5.20 -10.16
C VAL A 98 -5.07 4.37 -9.57
N LEU A 99 -4.79 3.08 -9.34
CA LEU A 99 -5.74 2.03 -9.00
C LEU A 99 -5.34 1.38 -7.68
N PRO A 100 -5.76 1.94 -6.54
CA PRO A 100 -5.45 1.39 -5.22
C PRO A 100 -6.33 0.18 -4.88
N GLY A 101 -5.70 -0.95 -4.60
CA GLY A 101 -6.34 -2.16 -4.09
C GLY A 101 -6.23 -3.37 -5.02
N TYR A 102 -5.99 -4.53 -4.43
CA TYR A 102 -5.80 -5.80 -5.13
C TYR A 102 -6.98 -6.19 -6.05
N LEU A 103 -8.20 -5.69 -5.74
CA LEU A 103 -9.40 -5.92 -6.54
C LEU A 103 -9.32 -5.35 -7.96
N PHE A 104 -8.37 -4.46 -8.24
CA PHE A 104 -8.14 -3.95 -9.60
C PHE A 104 -7.34 -4.91 -10.49
N ALA A 105 -6.77 -5.99 -9.97
CA ALA A 105 -5.99 -6.93 -10.76
C ALA A 105 -6.75 -7.43 -11.99
N GLU A 106 -7.99 -7.88 -11.81
CA GLU A 106 -8.84 -8.37 -12.91
C GLU A 106 -9.21 -7.25 -13.88
N ALA A 107 -9.52 -6.04 -13.40
CA ALA A 107 -9.84 -4.90 -14.25
C ALA A 107 -8.63 -4.44 -15.09
N ILE A 108 -7.41 -4.49 -14.53
CA ILE A 108 -6.16 -4.21 -15.27
C ILE A 108 -5.96 -5.26 -16.38
N VAL A 109 -6.14 -6.55 -16.09
CA VAL A 109 -6.03 -7.65 -17.07
C VAL A 109 -7.02 -7.48 -18.22
N GLU A 110 -8.21 -6.92 -17.95
CA GLU A 110 -9.23 -6.69 -18.96
C GLU A 110 -8.96 -5.44 -19.83
N THR A 111 -8.40 -4.38 -19.23
CA THR A 111 -8.39 -3.06 -19.88
C THR A 111 -7.02 -2.61 -20.39
N ALA A 112 -5.91 -3.00 -19.74
CA ALA A 112 -4.61 -2.39 -20.01
C ALA A 112 -4.06 -2.67 -21.42
N GLU A 113 -4.23 -3.89 -21.93
CA GLU A 113 -3.74 -4.25 -23.27
C GLU A 113 -4.46 -3.47 -24.41
N MET A 114 -5.74 -3.15 -24.20
CA MET A 114 -6.55 -2.42 -25.18
C MET A 114 -6.33 -0.90 -25.14
N ASN A 115 -5.69 -0.41 -24.09
CA ASN A 115 -5.42 1.01 -23.84
C ASN A 115 -3.91 1.24 -23.62
N SER A 116 -3.10 0.86 -24.61
CA SER A 116 -1.64 0.87 -24.52
C SER A 116 -1.02 2.27 -24.38
N ASP A 117 -1.77 3.31 -24.66
CA ASP A 117 -1.44 4.74 -24.52
C ASP A 117 -1.78 5.31 -23.13
N VAL A 118 -2.47 4.52 -22.29
CA VAL A 118 -2.82 4.87 -20.91
C VAL A 118 -1.88 4.15 -19.96
N THR A 119 -1.35 4.87 -18.98
CA THR A 119 -0.50 4.33 -17.92
C THR A 119 -1.35 3.86 -16.74
N PHE A 120 -1.17 2.62 -16.32
CA PHE A 120 -1.86 2.01 -15.18
C PHE A 120 -0.89 1.85 -14.02
N VAL A 121 -1.23 2.41 -12.86
CA VAL A 121 -0.45 2.35 -11.62
C VAL A 121 -1.29 1.63 -10.56
N GLY A 122 -1.02 0.36 -10.32
CA GLY A 122 -1.71 -0.45 -9.32
C GLY A 122 -0.99 -0.45 -7.97
N LEU A 123 -1.73 -0.29 -6.88
CA LEU A 123 -1.21 -0.39 -5.51
C LEU A 123 -1.85 -1.57 -4.79
N ASP A 124 -1.07 -2.30 -4.00
CA ASP A 124 -1.46 -3.57 -3.36
C ASP A 124 -1.86 -4.66 -4.38
N ILE A 125 -1.26 -4.66 -5.56
CA ILE A 125 -1.50 -5.64 -6.60
C ILE A 125 -0.21 -6.41 -6.89
N GLY A 126 -0.20 -7.68 -6.52
CA GLY A 126 0.94 -8.56 -6.72
C GLY A 126 0.89 -9.36 -8.03
N GLU A 127 1.99 -10.03 -8.33
CA GLU A 127 2.07 -10.91 -9.50
C GLU A 127 1.02 -12.03 -9.45
N PHE A 128 0.84 -12.63 -8.26
CA PHE A 128 -0.16 -13.68 -8.07
C PHE A 128 -1.58 -13.20 -8.42
N ASP A 129 -1.94 -11.98 -8.03
CA ASP A 129 -3.27 -11.42 -8.27
C ASP A 129 -3.53 -11.23 -9.76
N LEU A 130 -2.55 -10.66 -10.47
CA LEU A 130 -2.62 -10.45 -11.91
C LEU A 130 -2.65 -11.77 -12.69
N MET A 131 -1.74 -12.70 -12.37
CA MET A 131 -1.65 -13.98 -13.08
C MET A 131 -2.86 -14.86 -12.82
N SER A 132 -3.38 -14.88 -11.59
CA SER A 132 -4.61 -15.61 -11.24
C SER A 132 -5.82 -15.05 -11.98
N SER A 133 -5.95 -13.71 -12.03
CA SER A 133 -7.00 -13.03 -12.78
C SER A 133 -6.91 -13.32 -14.28
N ALA A 134 -5.71 -13.25 -14.86
CA ALA A 134 -5.49 -13.55 -16.26
C ALA A 134 -5.85 -15.01 -16.60
N LYS A 135 -5.44 -15.94 -15.75
CA LYS A 135 -5.79 -17.36 -15.90
C LYS A 135 -7.29 -17.59 -15.82
N ALA A 136 -7.98 -16.95 -14.88
CA ALA A 136 -9.44 -17.03 -14.72
C ALA A 136 -10.19 -16.50 -15.98
N LYS A 137 -9.60 -15.52 -16.67
CA LYS A 137 -10.10 -14.98 -17.95
C LYS A 137 -9.66 -15.80 -19.19
N GLY A 138 -9.02 -16.95 -19.02
CA GLY A 138 -8.53 -17.79 -20.12
C GLY A 138 -7.29 -17.25 -20.84
N LYS A 139 -6.60 -16.27 -20.24
CA LYS A 139 -5.38 -15.65 -20.76
C LYS A 139 -4.13 -16.28 -20.09
N ALA A 140 -3.90 -17.59 -20.25
CA ALA A 140 -2.84 -18.32 -19.54
C ALA A 140 -1.42 -17.80 -19.82
N ASP A 141 -1.18 -17.25 -21.01
CA ASP A 141 0.13 -16.69 -21.44
C ASP A 141 0.23 -15.18 -21.28
N TRP A 142 -0.71 -14.56 -20.55
CA TRP A 142 -0.73 -13.13 -20.31
C TRP A 142 0.54 -12.68 -19.57
N LYS A 143 1.04 -11.52 -19.97
CA LYS A 143 2.20 -10.88 -19.33
C LYS A 143 1.82 -9.47 -18.96
N VAL A 144 2.44 -8.94 -17.92
CA VAL A 144 2.23 -7.55 -17.51
C VAL A 144 2.58 -6.64 -18.68
N PRO A 145 1.60 -5.86 -19.21
CA PRO A 145 1.85 -4.95 -20.32
C PRO A 145 2.81 -3.81 -19.95
N ALA A 146 3.51 -3.28 -20.96
CA ALA A 146 4.51 -2.21 -20.75
C ALA A 146 3.91 -0.90 -20.19
N ASN A 147 2.61 -0.70 -20.27
CA ASN A 147 1.89 0.44 -19.71
C ASN A 147 1.36 0.20 -18.30
N VAL A 148 1.72 -0.91 -17.66
CA VAL A 148 1.32 -1.26 -16.29
C VAL A 148 2.53 -1.24 -15.37
N PHE A 149 2.37 -0.65 -14.19
CA PHE A 149 3.21 -0.80 -13.02
C PHE A 149 2.34 -1.19 -11.83
N CYS A 150 2.78 -2.14 -11.04
CA CYS A 150 2.12 -2.47 -9.78
C CYS A 150 3.13 -2.47 -8.64
N ALA A 151 2.67 -2.06 -7.46
CA ALA A 151 3.43 -2.14 -6.22
C ALA A 151 2.64 -2.91 -5.17
N VAL A 152 3.32 -3.78 -4.44
CA VAL A 152 2.88 -4.31 -3.14
C VAL A 152 3.85 -3.85 -2.08
N TYR A 153 3.44 -3.89 -0.83
CA TYR A 153 4.30 -3.50 0.29
C TYR A 153 4.63 -4.73 1.11
N ALA A 154 5.78 -4.68 1.79
CA ALA A 154 6.18 -5.69 2.77
C ALA A 154 5.46 -5.41 4.10
N GLU A 155 4.12 -5.54 4.11
CA GLU A 155 3.27 -5.16 5.26
C GLU A 155 3.54 -6.00 6.50
N GLU A 156 4.12 -7.18 6.36
CA GLU A 156 4.60 -7.97 7.50
C GLU A 156 5.63 -7.22 8.33
N ILE A 157 6.39 -6.30 7.73
CA ILE A 157 7.42 -5.53 8.44
C ILE A 157 6.81 -4.48 9.38
N PRO A 158 5.96 -3.52 8.93
CA PRO A 158 5.37 -2.56 9.84
C PRO A 158 4.36 -3.21 10.81
N GLY A 159 3.70 -4.30 10.40
CA GLY A 159 2.94 -5.15 11.32
C GLY A 159 3.82 -5.71 12.44
N PHE A 160 4.97 -6.29 12.10
CA PHE A 160 5.95 -6.79 13.06
C PHE A 160 6.43 -5.69 14.00
N MET A 161 6.85 -4.55 13.44
CA MET A 161 7.33 -3.43 14.25
C MET A 161 6.26 -2.95 15.24
N ALA A 162 4.99 -2.88 14.82
CA ALA A 162 3.87 -2.47 15.68
C ALA A 162 3.61 -3.47 16.82
N GLY A 163 3.61 -4.77 16.52
CA GLY A 163 3.45 -5.83 17.54
C GLY A 163 4.62 -5.88 18.52
N TYR A 164 5.83 -5.76 17.99
CA TYR A 164 7.06 -5.70 18.80
C TYR A 164 7.06 -4.48 19.73
N ALA A 165 6.75 -3.31 19.18
CA ALA A 165 6.68 -2.05 19.93
C ALA A 165 5.62 -2.12 21.03
N ALA A 166 4.44 -2.64 20.76
CA ALA A 166 3.35 -2.78 21.73
C ALA A 166 3.77 -3.63 22.94
N VAL A 167 4.42 -4.78 22.72
CA VAL A 167 4.88 -5.65 23.82
C VAL A 167 6.06 -5.02 24.56
N LYS A 168 7.00 -4.36 23.85
CA LYS A 168 8.14 -3.64 24.50
C LYS A 168 7.65 -2.44 25.31
N GLU A 169 6.56 -1.77 24.88
CA GLU A 169 5.93 -0.70 25.66
C GLU A 169 5.28 -1.22 26.95
N GLY A 170 4.92 -2.50 27.00
CA GLY A 170 4.43 -3.17 28.20
C GLY A 170 3.04 -3.80 28.08
N TYR A 171 2.39 -3.67 26.91
CA TYR A 171 1.10 -4.33 26.68
C TYR A 171 1.28 -5.83 26.56
N LYS A 172 0.33 -6.58 27.10
CA LYS A 172 0.37 -8.06 27.15
C LYS A 172 -0.84 -8.70 26.51
N HIS A 173 -1.98 -8.04 26.51
CA HIS A 173 -3.18 -8.52 25.88
C HIS A 173 -3.51 -7.61 24.68
N LEU A 174 -3.16 -8.09 23.51
CA LEU A 174 -3.23 -7.35 22.26
C LEU A 174 -4.45 -7.81 21.45
N GLY A 175 -4.94 -6.98 20.53
CA GLY A 175 -5.94 -7.34 19.55
C GLY A 175 -5.48 -6.98 18.13
N PHE A 176 -5.86 -7.79 17.16
CA PHE A 176 -5.78 -7.47 15.73
C PHE A 176 -7.18 -7.50 15.13
N LEU A 177 -7.65 -6.34 14.70
CA LEU A 177 -8.88 -6.16 13.94
C LEU A 177 -8.53 -5.88 12.48
N GLY A 178 -8.51 -6.89 11.62
CA GLY A 178 -8.37 -6.71 10.18
C GLY A 178 -9.69 -6.31 9.53
N GLY A 179 -9.63 -5.58 8.41
CA GLY A 179 -10.80 -5.33 7.58
C GLY A 179 -11.31 -6.62 6.94
N MET A 180 -10.98 -6.85 5.68
CA MET A 180 -11.18 -8.14 5.01
C MET A 180 -9.87 -8.94 5.01
N ALA A 181 -9.97 -10.27 4.96
CA ALA A 181 -8.80 -11.17 4.87
C ALA A 181 -8.16 -11.15 3.47
N VAL A 182 -7.65 -9.99 3.06
CA VAL A 182 -6.92 -9.80 1.79
C VAL A 182 -5.41 -9.88 2.03
N PRO A 183 -4.59 -10.16 1.01
CA PRO A 183 -3.17 -10.42 1.20
C PRO A 183 -2.42 -9.38 2.03
N ALA A 184 -2.63 -8.08 1.78
CA ALA A 184 -1.99 -7.00 2.53
C ALA A 184 -2.38 -7.01 4.02
N VAL A 185 -3.69 -7.15 4.31
CA VAL A 185 -4.21 -7.17 5.70
C VAL A 185 -3.73 -8.41 6.45
N ILE A 186 -3.63 -9.56 5.77
CA ILE A 186 -3.09 -10.79 6.36
C ILE A 186 -1.59 -10.60 6.69
N ARG A 187 -0.79 -9.99 5.77
CA ARG A 187 0.63 -9.71 6.05
C ARG A 187 0.81 -8.79 7.26
N PHE A 188 0.05 -7.69 7.35
CA PHE A 188 0.05 -6.84 8.55
C PHE A 188 -0.24 -7.62 9.83
N GLY A 189 -1.32 -8.43 9.82
CA GLY A 189 -1.75 -9.18 11.00
C GLY A 189 -0.76 -10.25 11.40
N TYR A 190 -0.23 -11.01 10.45
CA TYR A 190 0.76 -12.04 10.72
C TYR A 190 2.13 -11.45 11.12
N GLY A 191 2.50 -10.31 10.54
CA GLY A 191 3.63 -9.53 11.02
C GLY A 191 3.44 -9.12 12.50
N PHE A 192 2.26 -8.58 12.84
CA PHE A 192 1.93 -8.16 14.20
C PHE A 192 2.08 -9.30 15.23
N VAL A 193 1.57 -10.50 14.90
CA VAL A 193 1.74 -11.68 15.75
C VAL A 193 3.21 -12.05 15.90
N GLN A 194 4.00 -12.08 14.80
CA GLN A 194 5.42 -12.39 14.83
C GLN A 194 6.21 -11.38 15.67
N GLY A 195 5.88 -10.08 15.56
CA GLY A 195 6.52 -9.02 16.34
C GLY A 195 6.21 -9.12 17.83
N ALA A 196 4.96 -9.37 18.18
CA ALA A 196 4.54 -9.59 19.56
C ALA A 196 5.23 -10.82 20.18
N ASP A 197 5.30 -11.93 19.44
CA ASP A 197 5.98 -13.15 19.86
C ASP A 197 7.47 -12.95 20.07
N LYS A 198 8.14 -12.25 19.15
CA LYS A 198 9.57 -11.92 19.24
C LYS A 198 9.88 -11.10 20.48
N ALA A 199 9.12 -10.03 20.73
CA ALA A 199 9.31 -9.17 21.89
C ALA A 199 9.02 -9.92 23.21
N ALA A 200 7.95 -10.72 23.24
CA ALA A 200 7.59 -11.54 24.39
C ALA A 200 8.68 -12.56 24.73
N SER A 201 9.25 -13.22 23.71
CA SER A 201 10.36 -14.16 23.86
C SER A 201 11.61 -13.48 24.41
N GLU A 202 11.97 -12.31 23.88
CA GLU A 202 13.13 -11.54 24.38
C GLU A 202 12.98 -11.08 25.83
N LEU A 203 11.74 -10.81 26.26
CA LEU A 203 11.42 -10.42 27.62
C LEU A 203 11.19 -11.61 28.57
N GLY A 204 11.16 -12.84 28.03
CA GLY A 204 10.89 -14.05 28.82
C GLY A 204 9.46 -14.10 29.37
N ILE A 205 8.47 -13.57 28.63
CA ILE A 205 7.06 -13.45 29.02
C ILE A 205 6.08 -14.04 28.00
N SER A 206 6.52 -14.95 27.14
CA SER A 206 5.66 -15.54 26.10
C SER A 206 4.37 -16.15 26.66
N ASP A 207 4.44 -16.74 27.85
CA ASP A 207 3.28 -17.32 28.56
C ASP A 207 2.28 -16.27 29.10
N LYS A 208 2.61 -14.99 29.02
CA LYS A 208 1.83 -13.86 29.54
C LYS A 208 1.30 -12.94 28.44
N VAL A 209 1.70 -13.18 27.19
CA VAL A 209 1.25 -12.38 26.06
C VAL A 209 0.19 -13.13 25.26
N ALA A 210 -0.91 -12.44 24.94
CA ALA A 210 -1.99 -12.96 24.13
C ALA A 210 -2.37 -11.98 23.01
N VAL A 211 -2.72 -12.51 21.85
CA VAL A 211 -3.29 -11.76 20.73
C VAL A 211 -4.67 -12.33 20.41
N GLU A 212 -5.69 -11.49 20.47
CA GLU A 212 -7.02 -11.75 19.94
C GLU A 212 -7.04 -11.33 18.46
N TYR A 213 -7.49 -12.19 17.54
CA TYR A 213 -7.35 -11.99 16.11
C TYR A 213 -8.67 -12.19 15.37
N VAL A 214 -9.16 -11.15 14.67
CA VAL A 214 -10.45 -11.20 13.95
C VAL A 214 -10.40 -10.31 12.70
N TYR A 215 -11.21 -10.69 11.70
CA TYR A 215 -11.53 -9.81 10.57
C TYR A 215 -12.95 -9.26 10.72
N GLY A 216 -13.11 -7.98 10.37
CA GLY A 216 -14.42 -7.31 10.39
C GLY A 216 -15.33 -7.74 9.24
N GLY A 217 -14.73 -8.16 8.09
CA GLY A 217 -15.44 -8.51 6.87
C GLY A 217 -15.70 -7.30 5.95
N GLN A 218 -15.22 -6.09 6.33
CA GLN A 218 -15.38 -4.84 5.58
C GLN A 218 -14.29 -3.84 5.95
N PHE A 219 -14.13 -2.74 5.17
CA PHE A 219 -13.12 -1.69 5.40
C PHE A 219 -13.68 -0.40 6.04
N TYR A 220 -14.80 -0.47 6.70
CA TYR A 220 -15.39 0.65 7.44
C TYR A 220 -15.92 0.20 8.80
N GLY A 221 -15.97 1.14 9.75
CA GLY A 221 -16.49 0.88 11.08
C GLY A 221 -18.01 0.88 11.12
N ASP A 222 -18.58 0.10 12.05
CA ASP A 222 -20.01 0.11 12.36
C ASP A 222 -20.29 -0.40 13.77
N GLN A 223 -21.59 -0.41 14.14
CA GLN A 223 -22.03 -0.80 15.47
C GLN A 223 -21.76 -2.27 15.81
N GLN A 224 -21.78 -3.16 14.82
CA GLN A 224 -21.52 -4.59 15.06
C GLN A 224 -20.04 -4.82 15.38
N ILE A 225 -19.15 -4.18 14.61
CA ILE A 225 -17.70 -4.24 14.86
C ILE A 225 -17.36 -3.55 16.18
N LYS A 226 -17.98 -2.37 16.47
CA LYS A 226 -17.81 -1.70 17.77
C LYS A 226 -18.22 -2.60 18.92
N ALA A 227 -19.38 -3.25 18.85
CA ALA A 227 -19.86 -4.14 19.90
C ALA A 227 -18.91 -5.33 20.15
N PHE A 228 -18.28 -5.85 19.08
CA PHE A 228 -17.29 -6.91 19.20
C PHE A 228 -16.03 -6.41 19.91
N MET A 229 -15.54 -5.20 19.56
CA MET A 229 -14.39 -4.54 20.21
C MET A 229 -14.70 -4.16 21.66
N ASP A 230 -15.93 -3.71 21.97
CA ASP A 230 -16.37 -3.51 23.35
C ASP A 230 -16.21 -4.80 24.18
N GLY A 231 -16.54 -5.96 23.60
CA GLY A 231 -16.34 -7.26 24.23
C GLY A 231 -14.85 -7.55 24.51
N TRP A 232 -13.96 -7.15 23.62
CA TRP A 232 -12.53 -7.33 23.81
C TRP A 232 -11.99 -6.45 24.94
N TYR A 233 -12.22 -5.14 24.88
CA TYR A 233 -11.71 -4.22 25.88
C TYR A 233 -12.34 -4.46 27.27
N LYS A 234 -13.68 -4.58 27.34
CA LYS A 234 -14.39 -4.61 28.63
C LYS A 234 -14.43 -5.99 29.30
N ASN A 235 -14.52 -7.07 28.50
CA ASN A 235 -14.75 -8.41 29.04
C ASN A 235 -13.53 -9.33 28.96
N ARG A 236 -12.64 -9.10 27.98
CA ARG A 236 -11.43 -9.92 27.79
C ARG A 236 -10.16 -9.23 28.29
N GLY A 237 -10.21 -7.93 28.56
CA GLY A 237 -9.07 -7.17 29.05
C GLY A 237 -8.02 -6.89 27.98
N VAL A 238 -8.41 -6.82 26.71
CA VAL A 238 -7.52 -6.35 25.62
C VAL A 238 -7.12 -4.91 25.92
N GLU A 239 -5.83 -4.63 25.88
CA GLU A 239 -5.25 -3.33 26.24
C GLU A 239 -5.10 -2.41 25.02
N VAL A 240 -4.71 -3.00 23.88
CA VAL A 240 -4.46 -2.29 22.63
C VAL A 240 -4.93 -3.12 21.44
N VAL A 241 -5.62 -2.49 20.47
CA VAL A 241 -6.05 -3.12 19.22
C VAL A 241 -5.34 -2.47 18.04
N PHE A 242 -4.67 -3.28 17.22
CA PHE A 242 -4.22 -2.87 15.91
C PHE A 242 -5.41 -2.98 14.93
N ALA A 243 -5.92 -1.83 14.50
CA ALA A 243 -7.06 -1.73 13.59
C ALA A 243 -6.57 -1.53 12.16
N CYS A 244 -6.56 -2.60 11.36
CA CYS A 244 -5.90 -2.70 10.07
C CYS A 244 -6.92 -2.80 8.93
N GLY A 245 -7.23 -1.69 8.27
CA GLY A 245 -8.02 -1.69 7.04
C GLY A 245 -9.00 -0.56 6.89
N GLY A 246 -8.65 0.45 6.08
CA GLY A 246 -9.50 1.60 5.76
C GLY A 246 -10.05 2.29 6.99
N GLY A 247 -11.34 2.57 7.01
CA GLY A 247 -12.03 3.25 8.11
C GLY A 247 -12.47 2.35 9.29
N ILE A 248 -12.08 1.06 9.33
CA ILE A 248 -12.51 0.14 10.41
C ILE A 248 -12.00 0.55 11.80
N TRP A 249 -10.89 1.31 11.83
CA TRP A 249 -10.30 1.84 13.06
C TRP A 249 -11.28 2.67 13.90
N THR A 250 -12.28 3.29 13.28
CA THR A 250 -13.27 4.10 14.00
C THR A 250 -14.06 3.28 15.00
N SER A 251 -14.41 2.03 14.67
CA SER A 251 -15.08 1.12 15.61
C SER A 251 -14.19 0.70 16.78
N ALA A 252 -12.89 0.49 16.52
CA ALA A 252 -11.93 0.20 17.57
C ALA A 252 -11.72 1.40 18.50
N ALA A 253 -11.58 2.62 17.92
CA ALA A 253 -11.40 3.85 18.68
C ALA A 253 -12.64 4.19 19.55
N ASP A 254 -13.86 4.01 19.00
CA ASP A 254 -15.09 4.19 19.77
C ASP A 254 -15.15 3.23 20.99
N ALA A 255 -14.80 1.96 20.79
CA ALA A 255 -14.81 0.98 21.87
C ALA A 255 -13.67 1.24 22.89
N ALA A 256 -12.47 1.60 22.40
CA ALA A 256 -11.34 1.96 23.24
C ALA A 256 -11.62 3.17 24.12
N LYS A 257 -12.28 4.21 23.58
CA LYS A 257 -12.70 5.40 24.33
C LYS A 257 -13.56 5.04 25.54
N ASP A 258 -14.53 4.16 25.32
CA ASP A 258 -15.47 3.74 26.37
C ASP A 258 -14.81 2.88 27.46
N ALA A 259 -13.67 2.26 27.16
CA ALA A 259 -12.99 1.31 28.05
C ALA A 259 -11.63 1.81 28.58
N GLY A 260 -11.13 2.95 28.09
CA GLY A 260 -9.78 3.43 28.40
C GLY A 260 -8.67 2.63 27.68
N GLY A 261 -9.02 1.95 26.58
CA GLY A 261 -8.10 1.15 25.77
C GLY A 261 -7.25 1.98 24.82
N LYS A 262 -6.39 1.31 24.07
CA LYS A 262 -5.46 1.91 23.10
C LYS A 262 -5.71 1.35 21.69
N VAL A 263 -5.26 2.10 20.69
CA VAL A 263 -5.38 1.73 19.28
C VAL A 263 -4.05 1.92 18.57
N ILE A 264 -3.74 1.02 17.64
CA ILE A 264 -2.67 1.17 16.66
C ILE A 264 -3.33 1.39 15.30
N GLY A 265 -2.91 2.44 14.60
CA GLY A 265 -3.40 2.80 13.27
C GLY A 265 -2.69 2.06 12.13
N VAL A 266 -3.12 2.34 10.88
CA VAL A 266 -2.60 1.68 9.67
C VAL A 266 -2.45 2.65 8.49
N ASP A 267 -1.62 2.29 7.52
CA ASP A 267 -1.35 2.94 6.24
C ASP A 267 -0.66 4.31 6.34
N THR A 268 -1.17 5.18 7.17
CA THR A 268 -0.65 6.54 7.42
C THR A 268 -0.57 6.79 8.93
N ASP A 269 0.08 7.86 9.34
CA ASP A 269 0.02 8.28 10.74
C ASP A 269 -1.39 8.73 11.11
N GLN A 270 -2.09 7.92 11.90
CA GLN A 270 -3.44 8.18 12.37
C GLN A 270 -3.49 8.75 13.79
N SER A 271 -2.34 9.13 14.37
CA SER A 271 -2.26 9.61 15.77
C SER A 271 -3.23 10.75 16.07
N ALA A 272 -3.22 11.81 15.26
CA ALA A 272 -4.11 12.94 15.45
C ALA A 272 -5.61 12.58 15.37
N LEU A 273 -5.95 11.58 14.54
CA LEU A 273 -7.32 11.13 14.35
C LEU A 273 -7.80 10.26 15.52
N ILE A 274 -6.94 9.34 15.96
CA ILE A 274 -7.23 8.42 17.06
C ILE A 274 -7.24 9.19 18.39
N ASP A 275 -6.29 10.10 18.60
CA ASP A 275 -6.19 10.91 19.82
C ASP A 275 -7.34 11.92 19.94
N ALA A 276 -8.04 12.25 18.84
CA ALA A 276 -9.28 13.02 18.91
C ALA A 276 -10.41 12.30 19.67
N TYR A 277 -10.36 10.99 19.82
CA TYR A 277 -11.30 10.21 20.65
C TYR A 277 -10.97 10.29 22.14
N ALA A 278 -9.68 10.21 22.48
CA ALA A 278 -9.16 10.43 23.82
C ALA A 278 -7.64 10.67 23.76
N ASP A 279 -7.13 11.63 24.53
CA ASP A 279 -5.71 11.99 24.56
C ASP A 279 -4.80 10.75 24.78
N GLY A 280 -3.82 10.57 23.93
CA GLY A 280 -2.85 9.49 23.99
C GLY A 280 -3.47 8.09 23.79
N MET A 281 -4.59 8.00 23.08
CA MET A 281 -5.19 6.71 22.71
C MET A 281 -4.35 5.99 21.65
N CYS A 282 -3.74 6.71 20.72
CA CYS A 282 -2.87 6.15 19.71
C CYS A 282 -1.53 5.72 20.30
N VAL A 283 -1.16 4.46 20.09
CA VAL A 283 0.19 3.98 20.46
C VAL A 283 1.18 4.28 19.35
N THR A 284 0.83 3.96 18.12
CA THR A 284 1.59 4.19 16.88
C THR A 284 0.70 3.88 15.67
N SER A 285 1.26 3.94 14.46
CA SER A 285 0.59 3.49 13.23
C SER A 285 1.55 2.66 12.38
N ALA A 286 1.09 1.50 11.89
CA ALA A 286 1.85 0.67 10.95
C ALA A 286 1.66 1.24 9.53
N MET A 287 2.63 2.00 9.05
CA MET A 287 2.52 2.81 7.83
C MET A 287 3.05 2.08 6.60
N LYS A 288 2.51 2.43 5.43
CA LYS A 288 3.07 2.11 4.12
C LYS A 288 3.11 3.33 3.21
N GLY A 289 4.13 3.41 2.37
CA GLY A 289 4.52 4.59 1.60
C GLY A 289 3.64 4.86 0.38
N LEU A 290 2.31 4.78 0.51
CA LEU A 290 1.35 4.99 -0.58
C LEU A 290 1.59 6.32 -1.30
N GLY A 291 1.65 7.42 -0.54
CA GLY A 291 1.87 8.75 -1.09
C GLY A 291 3.24 8.90 -1.75
N ALA A 292 4.29 8.34 -1.16
CA ALA A 292 5.64 8.35 -1.72
C ALA A 292 5.71 7.59 -3.05
N THR A 293 5.09 6.39 -3.10
CA THR A 293 5.01 5.57 -4.32
C THR A 293 4.28 6.31 -5.44
N VAL A 294 3.08 6.84 -5.16
CA VAL A 294 2.29 7.59 -6.14
C VAL A 294 3.10 8.76 -6.70
N LYS A 295 3.67 9.60 -5.83
CA LYS A 295 4.44 10.79 -6.24
C LYS A 295 5.68 10.41 -7.04
N ALA A 296 6.40 9.33 -6.68
CA ALA A 296 7.58 8.86 -7.41
C ALA A 296 7.22 8.38 -8.82
N VAL A 297 6.17 7.57 -8.94
CA VAL A 297 5.71 7.05 -10.24
C VAL A 297 5.18 8.17 -11.13
N LEU A 298 4.33 9.06 -10.61
CA LEU A 298 3.81 10.21 -11.36
C LEU A 298 4.93 11.13 -11.85
N LYS A 299 5.96 11.35 -11.02
CA LYS A 299 7.15 12.11 -11.39
C LYS A 299 7.90 11.43 -12.52
N ALA A 300 8.10 10.13 -12.46
CA ALA A 300 8.78 9.40 -13.53
C ALA A 300 8.01 9.45 -14.85
N VAL A 301 6.66 9.35 -14.79
CA VAL A 301 5.82 9.52 -15.99
C VAL A 301 5.98 10.93 -16.57
N GLN A 302 5.91 11.97 -15.73
CA GLN A 302 6.03 13.37 -16.16
C GLN A 302 7.41 13.70 -16.77
N GLU A 303 8.47 13.10 -16.23
CA GLU A 303 9.85 13.30 -16.68
C GLU A 303 10.25 12.37 -17.86
N GLY A 304 9.31 11.58 -18.39
CA GLY A 304 9.59 10.64 -19.49
C GLY A 304 10.44 9.43 -19.09
N ARG A 305 10.50 9.12 -17.80
CA ARG A 305 11.26 8.01 -17.20
C ARG A 305 10.39 6.77 -16.93
N TRP A 306 9.25 6.64 -17.62
CA TRP A 306 8.36 5.50 -17.44
C TRP A 306 9.04 4.13 -17.60
N SER A 307 10.12 4.06 -18.41
CA SER A 307 10.90 2.83 -18.56
C SER A 307 11.44 2.24 -17.24
N GLU A 308 11.54 3.05 -16.18
CA GLU A 308 11.95 2.60 -14.85
C GLU A 308 10.88 1.72 -14.18
N TYR A 309 9.61 1.88 -14.58
CA TYR A 309 8.42 1.22 -13.98
C TYR A 309 7.70 0.28 -14.96
N SER A 310 7.91 0.48 -16.26
CA SER A 310 7.21 -0.22 -17.35
C SER A 310 7.22 -1.75 -17.20
N GLY A 311 6.02 -2.35 -17.12
CA GLY A 311 5.84 -3.79 -17.05
C GLY A 311 6.35 -4.44 -15.75
N LYS A 312 6.55 -3.66 -14.69
CA LYS A 312 7.10 -4.16 -13.42
C LYS A 312 6.04 -4.32 -12.33
N ILE A 313 6.31 -5.27 -11.45
CA ILE A 313 5.65 -5.43 -10.16
C ILE A 313 6.75 -5.37 -9.10
N GLU A 314 6.66 -4.43 -8.17
CA GLU A 314 7.69 -4.22 -7.15
C GLU A 314 7.13 -4.45 -5.74
N THR A 315 7.93 -5.10 -4.88
CA THR A 315 7.63 -5.18 -3.44
C THR A 315 8.44 -4.10 -2.73
N LEU A 316 7.74 -3.14 -2.15
CA LEU A 316 8.32 -1.97 -1.49
C LEU A 316 8.41 -2.22 0.02
N GLY A 317 9.61 -2.13 0.57
CA GLY A 317 9.91 -2.44 1.96
C GLY A 317 10.87 -1.43 2.56
N LEU A 318 11.82 -1.95 3.37
CA LEU A 318 12.92 -1.15 3.89
C LEU A 318 13.96 -0.92 2.78
N VAL A 319 14.39 0.34 2.65
CA VAL A 319 15.43 0.76 1.71
C VAL A 319 16.64 1.36 2.42
N SER A 320 16.52 1.65 3.72
CA SER A 320 17.58 2.21 4.55
C SER A 320 17.56 1.63 5.97
N ALA A 321 18.74 1.33 6.50
CA ALA A 321 18.95 1.00 7.90
C ALA A 321 19.02 2.24 8.79
N ASP A 322 19.56 3.34 8.25
CA ASP A 322 19.93 4.54 9.03
C ASP A 322 18.89 5.65 8.93
N ASP A 323 18.20 5.76 7.78
CA ASP A 323 17.14 6.74 7.53
C ASP A 323 15.78 6.03 7.53
N VAL A 324 15.12 6.05 8.68
CA VAL A 324 13.83 5.36 8.84
C VAL A 324 12.72 6.00 8.00
N ASP A 325 12.82 7.31 7.73
CA ASP A 325 11.80 8.06 6.96
C ASP A 325 11.89 7.81 5.46
N ALA A 326 13.04 7.30 4.98
CA ALA A 326 13.20 6.88 3.58
C ALA A 326 12.49 5.57 3.24
N ASN A 327 12.07 4.80 4.24
CA ASN A 327 11.50 3.47 4.05
C ASN A 327 10.03 3.53 3.59
N TYR A 328 9.64 2.59 2.74
CA TYR A 328 8.24 2.45 2.32
C TYR A 328 7.32 1.80 3.36
N VAL A 329 7.89 1.21 4.41
CA VAL A 329 7.17 0.61 5.53
C VAL A 329 7.84 1.04 6.83
N GLN A 330 7.05 1.60 7.77
CA GLN A 330 7.62 2.26 8.94
C GLN A 330 6.58 2.50 10.05
N LEU A 331 7.06 2.90 11.24
CA LEU A 331 6.27 3.55 12.29
C LEU A 331 6.60 5.05 12.30
N PRO A 332 5.64 5.95 12.59
CA PRO A 332 5.88 7.39 12.64
C PRO A 332 6.77 7.76 13.82
N VAL A 333 7.85 8.52 13.58
CA VAL A 333 8.75 8.99 14.63
C VAL A 333 8.37 10.36 15.18
N ASP A 334 7.72 11.21 14.37
CA ASP A 334 7.35 12.57 14.76
C ASP A 334 6.23 12.63 15.82
N THR A 335 5.41 11.58 15.88
CA THR A 335 4.28 11.45 16.81
C THR A 335 4.52 10.37 17.87
N TRP A 336 5.80 10.06 18.16
CA TRP A 336 6.16 9.00 19.08
C TRP A 336 5.80 9.33 20.52
N THR A 337 5.00 8.47 21.17
CA THR A 337 4.53 8.67 22.55
C THR A 337 4.95 7.55 23.50
N MET A 338 5.50 6.45 22.97
CA MET A 338 5.93 5.30 23.78
C MET A 338 7.09 5.66 24.69
N LYS A 339 7.06 5.15 25.92
CA LYS A 339 8.02 5.49 26.99
C LYS A 339 9.03 4.40 27.26
N ASN A 340 8.63 3.13 27.11
CA ASN A 340 9.48 1.98 27.39
C ASN A 340 10.17 1.45 26.12
N PHE A 341 9.65 1.79 24.96
CA PHE A 341 10.23 1.51 23.65
C PHE A 341 10.57 2.84 22.98
N SER A 342 11.83 3.20 22.94
CA SER A 342 12.28 4.51 22.44
C SER A 342 12.42 4.54 20.92
N VAL A 343 12.52 5.75 20.34
CA VAL A 343 12.84 5.94 18.91
C VAL A 343 14.20 5.31 18.55
N ASP A 344 15.18 5.34 19.47
CA ASP A 344 16.49 4.72 19.24
C ASP A 344 16.38 3.18 19.21
N ASP A 345 15.53 2.58 20.06
CA ASP A 345 15.24 1.15 20.02
C ASP A 345 14.53 0.77 18.70
N TYR A 346 13.61 1.62 18.24
CA TYR A 346 12.96 1.46 16.95
C TYR A 346 13.94 1.52 15.78
N LYS A 347 14.82 2.53 15.73
CA LYS A 347 15.87 2.63 14.71
C LYS A 347 16.77 1.41 14.69
N LYS A 348 17.14 0.92 15.88
CA LYS A 348 17.91 -0.32 15.99
C LYS A 348 17.14 -1.52 15.44
N LEU A 349 15.85 -1.64 15.74
CA LEU A 349 15.00 -2.71 15.20
C LEU A 349 14.94 -2.64 13.67
N VAL A 350 14.75 -1.45 13.08
CA VAL A 350 14.76 -1.24 11.62
C VAL A 350 16.08 -1.70 11.02
N ALA A 351 17.21 -1.31 11.62
CA ALA A 351 18.53 -1.73 11.17
C ALA A 351 18.72 -3.25 11.27
N ASP A 352 18.27 -3.88 12.35
CA ASP A 352 18.35 -5.34 12.53
C ASP A 352 17.49 -6.08 11.50
N ILE A 353 16.30 -5.58 11.14
CA ILE A 353 15.46 -6.15 10.09
C ILE A 353 16.12 -5.95 8.72
N PHE A 354 16.54 -4.73 8.39
CA PHE A 354 17.18 -4.40 7.12
C PHE A 354 18.43 -5.25 6.84
N ASN A 355 19.25 -5.46 7.88
CA ASN A 355 20.46 -6.27 7.79
C ASN A 355 20.21 -7.79 7.87
N GLY A 356 18.94 -8.23 8.01
CA GLY A 356 18.57 -9.65 8.08
C GLY A 356 18.87 -10.35 9.40
N ASN A 357 19.21 -9.59 10.46
CA ASN A 357 19.41 -10.10 11.84
C ASN A 357 18.08 -10.52 12.46
N VAL A 358 17.00 -9.83 12.08
CA VAL A 358 15.62 -10.19 12.41
C VAL A 358 14.93 -10.61 11.12
N LYS A 359 14.42 -11.83 11.09
CA LYS A 359 13.69 -12.38 9.92
C LYS A 359 12.21 -12.38 10.21
N ILE A 360 11.44 -11.89 9.26
CA ILE A 360 9.98 -11.83 9.30
C ILE A 360 9.47 -12.65 8.11
N SER A 361 8.53 -13.54 8.34
CA SER A 361 7.93 -14.32 7.27
C SER A 361 6.84 -13.51 6.57
N PRO A 362 6.88 -13.35 5.23
CA PRO A 362 5.80 -12.75 4.44
C PRO A 362 4.67 -13.73 4.10
N GLU A 363 4.79 -15.00 4.52
CA GLU A 363 3.84 -16.06 4.19
C GLU A 363 2.45 -15.79 4.77
N ILE A 364 1.43 -16.00 3.95
CA ILE A 364 0.02 -15.78 4.31
C ILE A 364 -0.84 -17.05 4.17
N SER A 365 -0.24 -18.16 3.76
CA SER A 365 -0.96 -19.43 3.54
C SER A 365 -1.33 -20.19 4.82
N GLY A 366 -0.88 -19.73 5.98
CA GLY A 366 -1.15 -20.31 7.28
C GLY A 366 -0.70 -19.38 8.39
N GLU A 367 -1.18 -19.63 9.61
CA GLU A 367 -0.78 -18.85 10.78
C GLU A 367 0.74 -18.89 10.98
N PRO A 368 1.38 -17.76 11.36
CA PRO A 368 2.81 -17.74 11.65
C PRO A 368 3.11 -18.60 12.88
N SER A 369 4.31 -19.19 12.92
CA SER A 369 4.79 -19.87 14.12
C SER A 369 4.93 -18.88 15.28
N HIS A 370 4.40 -19.22 16.45
CA HIS A 370 4.41 -18.39 17.65
C HIS A 370 4.48 -19.22 18.94
N THR A 371 4.91 -18.60 20.02
CA THR A 371 4.96 -19.15 21.40
C THR A 371 3.98 -18.46 22.35
N ILE A 372 3.46 -17.28 21.96
CA ILE A 372 2.43 -16.55 22.69
C ILE A 372 1.06 -17.19 22.47
N THR A 373 0.06 -16.78 23.24
CA THR A 373 -1.33 -17.20 22.99
C THR A 373 -1.91 -16.45 21.80
N LEU A 374 -2.42 -17.16 20.79
CA LEU A 374 -3.15 -16.59 19.66
C LEU A 374 -4.57 -17.15 19.64
N ASN A 375 -5.56 -16.27 19.78
CA ASN A 375 -6.99 -16.62 19.75
C ASN A 375 -7.60 -16.07 18.46
N THR A 376 -7.91 -16.95 17.51
CA THR A 376 -8.52 -16.57 16.22
C THR A 376 -10.05 -16.71 16.29
N TYR A 377 -10.77 -15.78 15.65
CA TYR A 377 -12.22 -15.74 15.61
C TYR A 377 -12.74 -15.80 14.19
N PRO A 378 -13.96 -16.34 13.97
CA PRO A 378 -14.68 -16.16 12.71
C PRO A 378 -14.86 -14.68 12.40
N ASN A 379 -14.95 -14.35 11.10
CA ASN A 379 -15.25 -12.98 10.68
C ASN A 379 -16.49 -12.44 11.40
N ILE A 380 -16.47 -11.14 11.72
CA ILE A 380 -17.61 -10.49 12.38
C ILE A 380 -18.81 -10.42 11.43
N LYS A 381 -18.52 -10.30 10.12
CA LYS A 381 -19.53 -10.29 9.03
C LYS A 381 -19.22 -11.28 7.92
#